data_217b8b0b0096f3f0e47e312b59330df6
#
_entry.id   217b8b0b0096f3f0e47e312b59330df6
#
_cell.length_a   1.000
_cell.length_b   1.000
_cell.length_c   1.000
_cell.angle_alpha   90.00
_cell.angle_beta   90.00
_cell.angle_gamma   90.00
#
_symmetry.space_group_name_H-M   'P 1'
#
loop_
_entity.id
_entity.type
_entity.pdbx_description
1 polymer ?
#
loop_
_entity_poly.entity_id
_entity_poly.type
_entity_poly.pdbx_seq_one_letter_code
_entity_poly.pdbx_strand_id
1 'polypeptide(L)'
;IHIINSIMVAVDIIGGFLYKNGYGPYTGVPCSILSPLINYIIENPKIKFYMATSEGEAMGIAAGFTLGGRKPVVLMQNSGLGNCVNALTSLHLIYRLKALLLITLRGEEGIPDEPQHQIMGKKTFDLLKCLEIPYEIMKDEKEKTIEQLKRIDKKIRARSSPFALVIRKGTISNYNLKDSSQCSPKYPLSRRKAIKIISFNLSNKEAIISTTGKISRELFYENKNREGNFYMVGSMGCANSIAFGLAEEKPDRKIIVLDGDGAFLMKMGNIATIGFYSPANLIHIVLDNESHDSTGGQHTVSGRINISEIAGNCGFKSSGVVLTDLELTAAIKRALNEEGPHSIHV
;
A
#
# COMPACT_ATOMS: atom_id res chain seq x y z
N ILE A 1 10.87 30.15 18.12
CA ILE A 1 10.43 29.31 16.97
C ILE A 1 11.48 29.53 15.88
N HIS A 2 12.51 28.68 15.83
CA HIS A 2 13.45 28.68 14.71
C HIS A 2 12.78 27.92 13.55
N ILE A 3 12.31 28.66 12.56
CA ILE A 3 12.04 28.12 11.23
C ILE A 3 13.42 27.84 10.63
N ILE A 4 13.91 26.63 10.81
CA ILE A 4 15.04 26.12 10.04
C ILE A 4 14.48 25.98 8.62
N ASN A 5 14.87 26.87 7.71
CA ASN A 5 14.71 26.67 6.27
C ASN A 5 15.54 25.42 5.90
N SER A 6 14.98 24.23 6.09
CA SER A 6 15.60 23.01 5.60
C SER A 6 15.54 23.08 4.06
N ILE A 7 16.71 23.17 3.45
CA ILE A 7 16.85 23.13 1.99
C ILE A 7 16.52 21.69 1.58
N MET A 8 15.27 21.46 1.18
CA MET A 8 14.82 20.14 0.70
C MET A 8 15.66 19.74 -0.51
N VAL A 9 16.04 18.45 -0.56
CA VAL A 9 16.79 17.90 -1.68
C VAL A 9 15.86 17.65 -2.87
N ALA A 10 16.19 18.20 -4.02
CA ALA A 10 15.42 17.98 -5.22
C ALA A 10 15.50 16.52 -5.69
N VAL A 11 14.38 15.97 -6.12
CA VAL A 11 14.27 14.52 -6.47
C VAL A 11 15.15 14.10 -7.64
N ASP A 12 15.42 15.01 -8.57
CA ASP A 12 16.33 14.78 -9.71
C ASP A 12 17.78 14.57 -9.27
N ILE A 13 18.20 15.13 -8.13
CA ILE A 13 19.51 14.89 -7.55
C ILE A 13 19.64 13.43 -7.13
N ILE A 14 18.62 12.92 -6.42
CA ILE A 14 18.60 11.53 -5.94
C ILE A 14 18.42 10.59 -7.12
N GLY A 15 17.36 10.76 -7.90
CA GLY A 15 17.02 9.91 -9.04
C GLY A 15 18.10 9.97 -10.13
N GLY A 16 18.62 11.16 -10.43
CA GLY A 16 19.69 11.35 -11.41
C GLY A 16 21.03 10.72 -10.97
N PHE A 17 21.39 10.83 -9.68
CA PHE A 17 22.55 10.14 -9.14
C PHE A 17 22.42 8.63 -9.25
N LEU A 18 21.28 8.09 -8.81
CA LEU A 18 21.04 6.65 -8.82
C LEU A 18 21.06 6.11 -10.26
N TYR A 19 20.39 6.79 -11.19
CA TYR A 19 20.41 6.42 -12.60
C TYR A 19 21.83 6.41 -13.20
N LYS A 20 22.60 7.48 -13.01
CA LYS A 20 23.99 7.62 -13.51
C LYS A 20 24.93 6.54 -12.94
N ASN A 21 24.65 6.00 -11.77
CA ASN A 21 25.44 4.96 -11.12
C ASN A 21 24.89 3.55 -11.36
N GLY A 22 23.95 3.40 -12.32
CA GLY A 22 23.41 2.11 -12.76
C GLY A 22 22.42 1.47 -11.78
N TYR A 23 21.84 2.26 -10.84
CA TYR A 23 20.75 1.79 -9.99
C TYR A 23 19.45 1.69 -10.75
N GLY A 24 18.72 0.66 -10.47
CA GLY A 24 17.47 0.28 -11.09
C GLY A 24 17.50 -1.14 -11.63
N PRO A 25 16.34 -1.72 -11.98
CA PRO A 25 14.99 -1.16 -11.86
C PRO A 25 14.57 -0.82 -10.43
N TYR A 26 13.48 -0.02 -10.34
CA TYR A 26 12.84 0.30 -9.08
C TYR A 26 11.61 -0.60 -8.88
N THR A 27 11.33 -0.95 -7.63
CA THR A 27 10.10 -1.64 -7.24
C THR A 27 9.66 -1.19 -5.85
N GLY A 28 8.43 -1.43 -5.47
CA GLY A 28 7.96 -1.09 -4.12
C GLY A 28 6.49 -0.77 -4.06
N VAL A 29 6.05 -0.39 -2.86
CA VAL A 29 4.70 0.07 -2.55
C VAL A 29 4.73 1.59 -2.34
N PRO A 30 3.84 2.37 -2.98
CA PRO A 30 3.84 3.82 -2.86
C PRO A 30 3.62 4.31 -1.42
N CYS A 31 4.28 5.43 -1.11
CA CYS A 31 4.12 6.14 0.15
C CYS A 31 4.07 7.65 -0.12
N SER A 32 3.27 8.38 0.63
CA SER A 32 3.07 9.82 0.43
C SER A 32 4.37 10.65 0.52
N ILE A 33 5.31 10.28 1.37
CA ILE A 33 6.63 10.96 1.47
C ILE A 33 7.50 10.66 0.24
N LEU A 34 7.38 9.46 -0.36
CA LEU A 34 8.12 9.09 -1.58
C LEU A 34 7.41 9.50 -2.86
N SER A 35 6.16 9.97 -2.79
CA SER A 35 5.38 10.36 -3.96
C SER A 35 6.16 11.28 -4.92
N PRO A 36 6.89 12.32 -4.47
CA PRO A 36 7.68 13.14 -5.38
C PRO A 36 8.75 12.35 -6.15
N LEU A 37 9.46 11.44 -5.48
CA LEU A 37 10.47 10.61 -6.14
C LEU A 37 9.85 9.58 -7.09
N ILE A 38 8.74 8.98 -6.70
CA ILE A 38 8.00 8.02 -7.54
C ILE A 38 7.49 8.73 -8.79
N ASN A 39 6.93 9.92 -8.68
CA ASN A 39 6.47 10.71 -9.82
C ASN A 39 7.63 11.02 -10.78
N TYR A 40 8.79 11.44 -10.27
CA TYR A 40 9.99 11.65 -11.07
C TYR A 40 10.44 10.37 -11.80
N ILE A 41 10.37 9.22 -11.13
CA ILE A 41 10.74 7.92 -11.70
C ILE A 41 9.77 7.55 -12.83
N ILE A 42 8.46 7.68 -12.60
CA ILE A 42 7.41 7.32 -13.58
C ILE A 42 7.50 8.19 -14.83
N GLU A 43 7.78 9.50 -14.69
CA GLU A 43 7.94 10.41 -15.82
C GLU A 43 9.25 10.24 -16.60
N ASN A 44 10.22 9.54 -16.05
CA ASN A 44 11.48 9.32 -16.73
C ASN A 44 11.47 8.00 -17.52
N PRO A 45 11.34 8.04 -18.88
CA PRO A 45 11.21 6.83 -19.69
C PRO A 45 12.45 5.91 -19.64
N LYS A 46 13.57 6.42 -19.14
CA LYS A 46 14.82 5.66 -18.99
C LYS A 46 14.87 4.87 -17.67
N ILE A 47 13.96 5.14 -16.74
CA ILE A 47 13.89 4.48 -15.44
C ILE A 47 12.69 3.54 -15.43
N LYS A 48 12.92 2.26 -15.15
CA LYS A 48 11.84 1.28 -15.03
C LYS A 48 11.39 1.18 -13.58
N PHE A 49 10.09 1.35 -13.36
CA PHE A 49 9.43 1.13 -12.07
C PHE A 49 8.40 0.01 -12.19
N TYR A 50 8.50 -0.97 -11.32
CA TYR A 50 7.57 -2.09 -11.23
C TYR A 50 6.83 -1.99 -9.90
N MET A 51 5.55 -1.65 -9.97
CA MET A 51 4.68 -1.57 -8.82
C MET A 51 4.51 -2.97 -8.22
N ALA A 52 4.86 -3.12 -6.95
CA ALA A 52 4.60 -4.34 -6.20
C ALA A 52 3.29 -4.21 -5.41
N THR A 53 2.60 -5.32 -5.21
CA THR A 53 1.37 -5.35 -4.41
C THR A 53 1.65 -5.34 -2.92
N SER A 54 2.84 -5.80 -2.52
CA SER A 54 3.32 -5.77 -1.13
C SER A 54 4.84 -5.56 -1.06
N GLU A 55 5.33 -5.14 0.09
CA GLU A 55 6.76 -4.91 0.28
C GLU A 55 7.57 -6.22 0.27
N GLY A 56 6.98 -7.32 0.74
CA GLY A 56 7.60 -8.65 0.66
C GLY A 56 7.79 -9.11 -0.79
N GLU A 57 6.78 -8.86 -1.65
CA GLU A 57 6.88 -9.09 -3.09
C GLU A 57 7.95 -8.20 -3.72
N ALA A 58 8.00 -6.91 -3.37
CA ALA A 58 9.02 -5.98 -3.85
C ALA A 58 10.43 -6.50 -3.57
N MET A 59 10.67 -7.07 -2.39
CA MET A 59 11.96 -7.70 -2.07
C MET A 59 12.23 -8.92 -2.95
N GLY A 60 11.23 -9.75 -3.24
CA GLY A 60 11.36 -10.88 -4.18
C GLY A 60 11.73 -10.42 -5.60
N ILE A 61 11.05 -9.40 -6.11
CA ILE A 61 11.35 -8.78 -7.42
C ILE A 61 12.78 -8.21 -7.44
N ALA A 62 13.19 -7.51 -6.38
CA ALA A 62 14.54 -6.98 -6.25
C ALA A 62 15.61 -8.09 -6.21
N ALA A 63 15.33 -9.23 -5.56
CA ALA A 63 16.21 -10.38 -5.57
C ALA A 63 16.42 -10.90 -7.01
N GLY A 64 15.35 -11.04 -7.79
CA GLY A 64 15.42 -11.44 -9.20
C GLY A 64 16.27 -10.48 -10.04
N PHE A 65 16.10 -9.16 -9.86
CA PHE A 65 16.95 -8.17 -10.54
C PHE A 65 18.42 -8.27 -10.14
N THR A 66 18.71 -8.53 -8.86
CA THR A 66 20.08 -8.72 -8.39
C THR A 66 20.72 -9.96 -8.99
N LEU A 67 20.01 -11.08 -9.06
CA LEU A 67 20.46 -12.29 -9.74
C LEU A 67 20.71 -12.05 -11.23
N GLY A 68 19.92 -11.18 -11.87
CA GLY A 68 20.13 -10.71 -13.23
C GLY A 68 21.25 -9.67 -13.39
N GLY A 69 22.06 -9.41 -12.36
CA GLY A 69 23.21 -8.49 -12.41
C GLY A 69 22.85 -7.01 -12.28
N ARG A 70 21.60 -6.67 -11.87
CA ARG A 70 21.16 -5.29 -11.70
C ARG A 70 21.36 -4.80 -10.25
N LYS A 71 21.23 -3.48 -10.05
CA LYS A 71 21.27 -2.83 -8.76
C LYS A 71 19.87 -2.30 -8.39
N PRO A 72 18.94 -3.14 -7.93
CA PRO A 72 17.57 -2.71 -7.67
C PRO A 72 17.47 -1.69 -6.55
N VAL A 73 16.42 -0.85 -6.65
CA VAL A 73 16.00 0.07 -5.61
C VAL A 73 14.60 -0.32 -5.16
N VAL A 74 14.42 -0.51 -3.85
CA VAL A 74 13.12 -0.85 -3.26
C VAL A 74 12.59 0.35 -2.49
N LEU A 75 11.36 0.77 -2.81
CA LEU A 75 10.68 1.91 -2.22
C LEU A 75 9.62 1.41 -1.24
N MET A 76 9.64 1.91 0.00
CA MET A 76 8.64 1.53 0.99
C MET A 76 8.47 2.55 2.11
N GLN A 77 7.34 2.51 2.77
CA GLN A 77 7.13 3.13 4.06
C GLN A 77 7.75 2.26 5.16
N ASN A 78 8.19 2.85 6.27
CA ASN A 78 8.72 2.06 7.40
C ASN A 78 7.74 1.03 7.97
N SER A 79 6.43 1.25 7.87
CA SER A 79 5.42 0.22 8.23
C SER A 79 5.56 -1.05 7.37
N GLY A 80 5.95 -0.90 6.09
CA GLY A 80 6.19 -2.00 5.18
C GLY A 80 7.46 -2.80 5.49
N LEU A 81 8.39 -2.25 6.26
CA LEU A 81 9.59 -2.97 6.68
C LEU A 81 9.24 -4.26 7.45
N GLY A 82 8.16 -4.24 8.23
CA GLY A 82 7.64 -5.44 8.89
C GLY A 82 7.27 -6.58 7.92
N ASN A 83 6.70 -6.23 6.76
CA ASN A 83 6.35 -7.18 5.70
C ASN A 83 7.57 -7.76 4.98
N CYS A 84 8.74 -7.11 5.12
CA CYS A 84 9.99 -7.52 4.48
C CYS A 84 10.87 -8.42 5.36
N VAL A 85 10.58 -8.58 6.65
CA VAL A 85 11.48 -9.27 7.61
C VAL A 85 11.90 -10.63 7.09
N ASN A 86 10.95 -11.46 6.69
CA ASN A 86 11.27 -12.79 6.17
C ASN A 86 12.09 -12.73 4.87
N ALA A 87 11.71 -11.88 3.91
CA ALA A 87 12.44 -11.75 2.65
C ALA A 87 13.86 -11.16 2.84
N LEU A 88 14.05 -10.29 3.83
CA LEU A 88 15.37 -9.78 4.18
C LEU A 88 16.24 -10.88 4.81
N THR A 89 15.72 -11.59 5.81
CA THR A 89 16.50 -12.55 6.61
C THR A 89 16.74 -13.86 5.89
N SER A 90 15.73 -14.45 5.22
CA SER A 90 15.82 -15.78 4.61
C SER A 90 16.17 -15.76 3.12
N LEU A 91 16.13 -14.59 2.45
CA LEU A 91 16.48 -14.46 1.05
C LEU A 91 17.68 -13.53 0.86
N HIS A 92 17.53 -12.21 1.12
CA HIS A 92 18.58 -11.25 0.77
C HIS A 92 19.88 -11.43 1.56
N LEU A 93 19.81 -11.65 2.87
CA LEU A 93 21.00 -11.83 3.70
C LEU A 93 21.67 -13.17 3.45
N ILE A 94 20.90 -14.24 3.35
CA ILE A 94 21.44 -15.61 3.14
C ILE A 94 22.13 -15.73 1.79
N TYR A 95 21.49 -15.24 0.72
CA TYR A 95 22.04 -15.33 -0.64
C TYR A 95 22.91 -14.12 -1.02
N ARG A 96 23.18 -13.21 -0.09
CA ARG A 96 24.00 -11.99 -0.28
C ARG A 96 23.53 -11.14 -1.46
N LEU A 97 22.22 -10.96 -1.57
CA LEU A 97 21.59 -10.19 -2.65
C LEU A 97 21.54 -8.71 -2.28
N LYS A 98 22.16 -7.89 -3.12
CA LYS A 98 22.25 -6.44 -2.92
C LYS A 98 20.94 -5.76 -3.29
N ALA A 99 20.53 -4.77 -2.51
CA ALA A 99 19.45 -3.85 -2.85
C ALA A 99 19.67 -2.52 -2.11
N LEU A 100 19.27 -1.40 -2.72
CA LEU A 100 19.13 -0.13 -2.01
C LEU A 100 17.68 0.00 -1.58
N LEU A 101 17.45 0.09 -0.26
CA LEU A 101 16.13 0.28 0.33
C LEU A 101 15.94 1.76 0.63
N LEU A 102 14.98 2.42 -0.02
CA LEU A 102 14.57 3.79 0.32
C LEU A 102 13.34 3.68 1.23
N ILE A 103 13.54 3.90 2.52
CA ILE A 103 12.54 3.69 3.55
C ILE A 103 12.13 5.04 4.11
N THR A 104 10.85 5.41 4.02
CA THR A 104 10.38 6.65 4.66
C THR A 104 10.16 6.45 6.16
N LEU A 105 10.51 7.45 6.95
CA LEU A 105 10.25 7.46 8.38
C LEU A 105 8.93 8.18 8.68
N ARG A 106 7.86 7.40 8.91
CA ARG A 106 6.59 7.87 9.45
C ARG A 106 6.58 7.65 10.96
N GLY A 107 5.88 8.51 11.69
CA GLY A 107 5.76 8.42 13.15
C GLY A 107 7.06 8.76 13.90
N GLU A 108 7.92 9.60 13.32
CA GLU A 108 9.12 10.12 13.99
C GLU A 108 8.73 10.91 15.23
N GLU A 109 9.43 10.69 16.34
CA GLU A 109 9.14 11.36 17.61
C GLU A 109 9.30 12.89 17.48
N GLY A 110 8.32 13.62 18.02
CA GLY A 110 8.28 15.08 17.92
C GLY A 110 7.69 15.62 16.61
N ILE A 111 7.39 14.77 15.63
CA ILE A 111 6.75 15.17 14.36
C ILE A 111 5.29 14.65 14.34
N PRO A 112 4.29 15.54 14.18
CA PRO A 112 2.91 15.11 14.07
C PRO A 112 2.68 14.15 12.92
N ASP A 113 2.10 12.99 13.21
CA ASP A 113 1.74 11.95 12.24
C ASP A 113 0.51 11.17 12.72
N GLU A 114 -0.03 10.33 11.86
CA GLU A 114 -1.19 9.49 12.14
C GLU A 114 -0.86 8.43 13.22
N PRO A 115 -1.82 8.07 14.10
CA PRO A 115 -1.56 7.23 15.27
C PRO A 115 -0.98 5.85 14.93
N GLN A 116 -1.35 5.25 13.79
CA GLN A 116 -0.84 3.96 13.34
C GLN A 116 0.67 3.95 13.03
N HIS A 117 1.28 5.12 12.88
CA HIS A 117 2.72 5.22 12.58
C HIS A 117 3.61 5.33 13.83
N GLN A 118 3.03 5.65 15.00
CA GLN A 118 3.77 5.96 16.21
C GLN A 118 4.74 4.85 16.66
N ILE A 119 4.26 3.61 16.69
CA ILE A 119 5.08 2.47 17.13
C ILE A 119 6.20 2.21 16.12
N MET A 120 5.88 2.13 14.82
CA MET A 120 6.88 1.89 13.79
C MET A 120 7.88 3.03 13.68
N GLY A 121 7.47 4.28 13.91
CA GLY A 121 8.37 5.43 13.96
C GLY A 121 9.48 5.22 14.99
N LYS A 122 9.10 4.83 16.21
CA LYS A 122 10.04 4.55 17.30
C LYS A 122 10.91 3.31 17.07
N LYS A 123 10.37 2.29 16.37
CA LYS A 123 10.98 0.96 16.24
C LYS A 123 11.72 0.72 14.91
N THR A 124 11.64 1.62 13.95
CA THR A 124 12.28 1.46 12.64
C THR A 124 13.78 1.19 12.73
N PHE A 125 14.50 1.97 13.54
CA PHE A 125 15.94 1.81 13.67
C PHE A 125 16.33 0.57 14.48
N ASP A 126 15.54 0.23 15.51
CA ASP A 126 15.76 -0.98 16.31
C ASP A 126 15.56 -2.22 15.41
N LEU A 127 14.54 -2.22 14.57
CA LEU A 127 14.27 -3.31 13.63
C LEU A 127 15.41 -3.45 12.60
N LEU A 128 15.87 -2.35 12.00
CA LEU A 128 17.01 -2.39 11.07
C LEU A 128 18.29 -2.93 11.73
N LYS A 129 18.55 -2.55 12.98
CA LYS A 129 19.69 -3.08 13.77
C LYS A 129 19.52 -4.57 14.06
N CYS A 130 18.33 -4.98 14.53
CA CYS A 130 18.01 -6.39 14.82
C CYS A 130 18.20 -7.28 13.59
N LEU A 131 17.85 -6.78 12.41
CA LEU A 131 18.02 -7.48 11.12
C LEU A 131 19.44 -7.35 10.54
N GLU A 132 20.36 -6.68 11.23
CA GLU A 132 21.71 -6.40 10.76
C GLU A 132 21.77 -5.68 9.40
N ILE A 133 20.71 -4.94 9.05
CA ILE A 133 20.65 -4.11 7.83
C ILE A 133 21.35 -2.76 8.12
N PRO A 134 22.46 -2.48 7.46
CA PRO A 134 23.12 -1.20 7.61
C PRO A 134 22.24 -0.08 7.05
N TYR A 135 22.19 1.04 7.76
CA TYR A 135 21.37 2.17 7.34
C TYR A 135 22.05 3.51 7.57
N GLU A 136 21.59 4.50 6.87
CA GLU A 136 21.88 5.92 7.11
C GLU A 136 20.59 6.73 6.97
N ILE A 137 20.48 7.84 7.72
CA ILE A 137 19.42 8.81 7.54
C ILE A 137 19.83 9.77 6.44
N MET A 138 18.96 10.02 5.48
CA MET A 138 19.23 10.91 4.35
C MET A 138 19.54 12.32 4.83
N LYS A 139 20.58 12.92 4.25
CA LYS A 139 20.91 14.32 4.45
C LYS A 139 19.92 15.23 3.70
N ASP A 140 19.77 16.45 4.17
CA ASP A 140 18.84 17.46 3.65
C ASP A 140 19.51 18.53 2.77
N GLU A 141 20.81 18.39 2.52
CA GLU A 141 21.61 19.27 1.67
C GLU A 141 22.12 18.51 0.44
N LYS A 142 22.10 19.13 -0.73
CA LYS A 142 22.45 18.53 -2.02
C LYS A 142 23.83 17.87 -2.02
N GLU A 143 24.87 18.62 -1.65
CA GLU A 143 26.26 18.16 -1.68
C GLU A 143 26.47 17.00 -0.70
N LYS A 144 25.96 17.13 0.52
CA LYS A 144 26.02 16.09 1.56
C LYS A 144 25.25 14.82 1.14
N THR A 145 24.12 14.99 0.46
CA THR A 145 23.34 13.85 -0.08
C THR A 145 24.12 13.11 -1.17
N ILE A 146 24.75 13.83 -2.10
CA ILE A 146 25.55 13.21 -3.16
C ILE A 146 26.75 12.44 -2.56
N GLU A 147 27.47 13.03 -1.60
CA GLU A 147 28.56 12.35 -0.91
C GLU A 147 28.08 11.12 -0.14
N GLN A 148 26.93 11.23 0.52
CA GLN A 148 26.29 10.12 1.22
C GLN A 148 25.95 8.98 0.25
N LEU A 149 25.33 9.27 -0.88
CA LEU A 149 25.00 8.27 -1.89
C LEU A 149 26.23 7.59 -2.47
N LYS A 150 27.33 8.32 -2.73
CA LYS A 150 28.61 7.73 -3.14
C LYS A 150 29.16 6.76 -2.09
N ARG A 151 29.11 7.14 -0.81
CA ARG A 151 29.54 6.28 0.29
C ARG A 151 28.67 5.02 0.42
N ILE A 152 27.35 5.16 0.28
CA ILE A 152 26.40 4.04 0.32
C ILE A 152 26.66 3.08 -0.84
N ASP A 153 26.85 3.56 -2.08
CA ASP A 153 27.18 2.72 -3.23
C ASP A 153 28.46 1.89 -2.97
N LYS A 154 29.49 2.50 -2.41
CA LYS A 154 30.71 1.78 -2.00
C LYS A 154 30.43 0.69 -0.95
N LYS A 155 29.61 1.00 0.05
CA LYS A 155 29.25 0.05 1.11
C LYS A 155 28.42 -1.13 0.56
N ILE A 156 27.44 -0.89 -0.31
CA ILE A 156 26.62 -1.95 -0.95
C ILE A 156 27.50 -2.89 -1.77
N ARG A 157 28.45 -2.33 -2.54
CA ARG A 157 29.41 -3.15 -3.32
C ARG A 157 30.26 -4.06 -2.44
N ALA A 158 30.79 -3.50 -1.34
CA ALA A 158 31.71 -4.21 -0.45
C ALA A 158 31.02 -5.32 0.37
N ARG A 159 29.81 -5.08 0.87
CA ARG A 159 29.14 -6.01 1.80
C ARG A 159 28.32 -7.09 1.11
N SER A 160 27.92 -6.93 -0.13
CA SER A 160 26.99 -7.84 -0.82
C SER A 160 25.71 -8.10 0.00
N SER A 161 25.10 -7.05 0.51
CA SER A 161 23.87 -7.09 1.31
C SER A 161 23.01 -5.87 1.04
N PRO A 162 21.71 -5.87 1.41
CA PRO A 162 20.88 -4.67 1.37
C PRO A 162 21.44 -3.54 2.22
N PHE A 163 21.13 -2.31 1.84
CA PHE A 163 21.44 -1.10 2.59
C PHE A 163 20.20 -0.20 2.61
N ALA A 164 19.84 0.33 3.78
CA ALA A 164 18.70 1.23 3.92
C ALA A 164 19.14 2.70 3.96
N LEU A 165 18.54 3.54 3.11
CA LEU A 165 18.57 4.99 3.21
C LEU A 165 17.20 5.43 3.76
N VAL A 166 17.19 5.92 5.00
CA VAL A 166 15.98 6.33 5.69
C VAL A 166 15.69 7.80 5.40
N ILE A 167 14.50 8.09 4.92
CA ILE A 167 14.06 9.40 4.43
C ILE A 167 13.02 9.97 5.39
N ARG A 168 13.32 11.11 5.99
CA ARG A 168 12.41 11.84 6.89
C ARG A 168 11.39 12.67 6.10
N LYS A 169 10.27 12.96 6.73
CA LYS A 169 9.29 13.92 6.20
C LYS A 169 9.94 15.28 5.99
N GLY A 170 9.73 15.89 4.81
CA GLY A 170 10.29 17.19 4.48
C GLY A 170 11.75 17.19 3.99
N THR A 171 12.38 16.02 3.82
CA THR A 171 13.75 15.94 3.28
C THR A 171 13.79 16.10 1.76
N ILE A 172 12.76 15.64 1.05
CA ILE A 172 12.67 15.66 -0.41
C ILE A 172 11.71 16.76 -0.84
N SER A 173 12.09 17.54 -1.87
CA SER A 173 11.24 18.57 -2.45
C SER A 173 10.06 17.98 -3.21
N ASN A 174 8.98 18.76 -3.31
CA ASN A 174 7.81 18.35 -4.09
C ASN A 174 8.16 18.20 -5.58
N TYR A 175 7.53 17.20 -6.19
CA TYR A 175 7.57 16.96 -7.64
C TYR A 175 6.20 16.47 -8.06
N ASN A 176 5.50 17.27 -8.84
CA ASN A 176 4.16 16.94 -9.34
C ASN A 176 4.28 16.35 -10.75
N LEU A 177 3.42 15.39 -11.05
CA LEU A 177 3.28 14.88 -12.42
C LEU A 177 2.90 16.04 -13.36
N LYS A 178 3.56 16.13 -14.51
CA LYS A 178 3.28 17.15 -15.52
C LYS A 178 1.93 16.94 -16.17
N ASP A 179 1.53 15.69 -16.32
CA ASP A 179 0.26 15.30 -16.91
C ASP A 179 -0.63 14.64 -15.86
N SER A 180 -1.39 15.47 -15.15
CA SER A 180 -2.42 15.02 -14.20
C SER A 180 -3.74 14.65 -14.89
N SER A 181 -3.81 14.73 -16.23
CA SER A 181 -5.02 14.50 -17.03
C SER A 181 -5.46 13.03 -17.08
N GLN A 182 -4.66 12.10 -16.53
CA GLN A 182 -5.00 10.68 -16.46
C GLN A 182 -6.06 10.33 -15.40
N CYS A 183 -6.49 11.29 -14.59
CA CYS A 183 -7.56 11.12 -13.60
C CYS A 183 -8.92 11.69 -14.05
N SER A 184 -9.30 11.53 -15.30
CA SER A 184 -10.73 11.66 -15.65
C SER A 184 -11.48 10.48 -15.04
N PRO A 185 -12.66 10.70 -14.44
CA PRO A 185 -13.42 9.60 -13.87
C PRO A 185 -13.78 8.59 -14.98
N LYS A 186 -13.02 7.51 -15.02
CA LYS A 186 -13.21 6.39 -15.96
C LYS A 186 -14.51 5.64 -15.64
N TYR A 187 -15.01 5.81 -14.41
CA TYR A 187 -16.14 5.09 -13.86
C TYR A 187 -17.27 6.02 -13.46
N PRO A 188 -18.53 5.64 -13.72
CA PRO A 188 -19.71 6.49 -13.44
C PRO A 188 -20.01 6.61 -11.94
N LEU A 189 -19.51 5.66 -11.12
CA LEU A 189 -19.78 5.61 -9.69
C LEU A 189 -18.55 6.02 -8.89
N SER A 190 -18.62 7.17 -8.20
CA SER A 190 -17.54 7.58 -7.32
C SER A 190 -17.55 6.80 -6.01
N ARG A 191 -16.36 6.58 -5.41
CA ARG A 191 -16.20 5.90 -4.12
C ARG A 191 -17.15 6.44 -3.05
N ARG A 192 -17.23 7.76 -2.89
CA ARG A 192 -18.12 8.40 -1.92
C ARG A 192 -19.58 8.07 -2.18
N LYS A 193 -20.00 8.09 -3.45
CA LYS A 193 -21.37 7.75 -3.83
C LYS A 193 -21.67 6.28 -3.56
N ALA A 194 -20.74 5.38 -3.87
CA ALA A 194 -20.86 3.96 -3.55
C ALA A 194 -21.03 3.73 -2.04
N ILE A 195 -20.16 4.34 -1.21
CA ILE A 195 -20.25 4.24 0.26
C ILE A 195 -21.61 4.75 0.77
N LYS A 196 -22.12 5.85 0.21
CA LYS A 196 -23.45 6.38 0.57
C LYS A 196 -24.56 5.39 0.23
N ILE A 197 -24.53 4.79 -0.96
CA ILE A 197 -25.51 3.78 -1.38
C ILE A 197 -25.44 2.56 -0.47
N ILE A 198 -24.24 2.06 -0.17
CA ILE A 198 -24.03 0.93 0.75
C ILE A 198 -24.65 1.28 2.11
N SER A 199 -24.25 2.41 2.70
CA SER A 199 -24.75 2.84 4.00
C SER A 199 -26.26 2.98 4.08
N PHE A 200 -26.90 3.48 3.01
CA PHE A 200 -28.35 3.66 2.93
C PHE A 200 -29.12 2.33 2.90
N ASN A 201 -28.53 1.27 2.31
CA ASN A 201 -29.16 -0.05 2.23
C ASN A 201 -28.92 -0.92 3.46
N LEU A 202 -28.13 -0.46 4.44
CA LEU A 202 -27.85 -1.19 5.67
C LEU A 202 -28.72 -0.70 6.84
N SER A 203 -29.04 -1.63 7.71
CA SER A 203 -29.62 -1.35 9.03
C SER A 203 -28.52 -1.19 10.10
N ASN A 204 -28.86 -1.18 11.37
CA ASN A 204 -27.86 -1.23 12.46
C ASN A 204 -27.48 -2.66 12.88
N LYS A 205 -27.96 -3.67 12.17
CA LYS A 205 -27.72 -5.08 12.50
C LYS A 205 -26.39 -5.61 11.97
N GLU A 206 -25.96 -5.12 10.79
CA GLU A 206 -24.71 -5.56 10.16
C GLU A 206 -23.49 -4.95 10.83
N ALA A 207 -22.33 -5.60 10.70
CA ALA A 207 -21.04 -4.99 11.03
C ALA A 207 -20.30 -4.59 9.73
N ILE A 208 -19.61 -3.45 9.74
CA ILE A 208 -18.80 -3.00 8.63
C ILE A 208 -17.34 -2.92 9.07
N ILE A 209 -16.46 -3.62 8.35
CA ILE A 209 -15.01 -3.49 8.48
C ILE A 209 -14.51 -2.71 7.27
N SER A 210 -14.03 -1.50 7.46
CA SER A 210 -13.49 -0.69 6.36
C SER A 210 -11.97 -0.66 6.37
N THR A 211 -11.38 -0.81 5.17
CA THR A 211 -9.93 -0.74 4.99
C THR A 211 -9.37 0.65 5.30
N THR A 212 -8.07 0.73 5.52
CA THR A 212 -7.37 1.98 5.85
C THR A 212 -7.48 3.04 4.73
N GLY A 213 -7.32 4.31 5.09
CA GLY A 213 -7.22 5.42 4.16
C GLY A 213 -8.54 6.14 3.91
N LYS A 214 -8.80 6.52 2.65
CA LYS A 214 -9.97 7.36 2.29
C LYS A 214 -11.30 6.62 2.49
N ILE A 215 -11.34 5.30 2.31
CA ILE A 215 -12.57 4.49 2.50
C ILE A 215 -13.07 4.61 3.93
N SER A 216 -12.23 4.38 4.94
CA SER A 216 -12.62 4.54 6.34
C SER A 216 -13.03 5.97 6.68
N ARG A 217 -12.34 6.98 6.14
CA ARG A 217 -12.68 8.39 6.37
C ARG A 217 -14.04 8.76 5.78
N GLU A 218 -14.29 8.36 4.53
CA GLU A 218 -15.57 8.64 3.86
C GLU A 218 -16.72 7.88 4.53
N LEU A 219 -16.52 6.61 4.93
CA LEU A 219 -17.51 5.86 5.70
C LEU A 219 -17.83 6.55 7.04
N PHE A 220 -16.80 7.04 7.74
CA PHE A 220 -16.99 7.78 8.99
C PHE A 220 -17.84 9.05 8.77
N TYR A 221 -17.59 9.79 7.71
CA TYR A 221 -18.40 10.99 7.39
C TYR A 221 -19.86 10.67 7.08
N GLU A 222 -20.09 9.59 6.32
CA GLU A 222 -21.45 9.21 5.94
C GLU A 222 -22.22 8.54 7.08
N ASN A 223 -21.50 7.91 8.06
CA ASN A 223 -22.15 7.00 9.01
C ASN A 223 -21.49 6.96 10.40
N LYS A 224 -21.01 8.13 10.89
CA LYS A 224 -20.22 8.22 12.15
C LYS A 224 -20.91 7.72 13.40
N ASN A 225 -22.25 7.76 13.45
CA ASN A 225 -23.03 7.38 14.62
C ASN A 225 -23.50 5.91 14.57
N ARG A 226 -23.10 5.14 13.56
CA ARG A 226 -23.51 3.74 13.42
C ARG A 226 -22.65 2.85 14.29
N GLU A 227 -23.27 2.18 15.24
CA GLU A 227 -22.64 1.12 16.03
C GLU A 227 -22.31 -0.07 15.13
N GLY A 228 -21.18 -0.74 15.39
CA GLY A 228 -20.73 -1.91 14.62
C GLY A 228 -19.86 -1.57 13.39
N ASN A 229 -19.46 -0.31 13.20
CA ASN A 229 -18.43 0.04 12.23
C ASN A 229 -17.03 -0.08 12.85
N PHE A 230 -16.13 -0.77 12.17
CA PHE A 230 -14.72 -0.84 12.52
C PHE A 230 -13.90 -0.14 11.44
N TYR A 231 -13.33 1.00 11.78
CA TYR A 231 -12.55 1.85 10.89
C TYR A 231 -11.06 1.53 11.02
N MET A 232 -10.48 0.81 10.07
CA MET A 232 -9.06 0.54 10.11
C MET A 232 -8.25 1.79 9.79
N VAL A 233 -7.20 2.02 10.56
CA VAL A 233 -6.25 3.13 10.34
C VAL A 233 -4.92 2.65 9.78
N GLY A 234 -4.61 1.36 9.85
CA GLY A 234 -3.41 0.72 9.35
C GLY A 234 -3.67 -0.73 8.95
N SER A 235 -2.62 -1.56 8.88
CA SER A 235 -2.70 -2.99 8.51
C SER A 235 -3.42 -3.22 7.19
N MET A 236 -3.03 -2.48 6.15
CA MET A 236 -3.58 -2.58 4.80
C MET A 236 -3.66 -4.04 4.33
N GLY A 237 -4.80 -4.42 3.74
CA GLY A 237 -5.08 -5.77 3.27
C GLY A 237 -5.64 -6.74 4.34
N CYS A 238 -5.71 -6.34 5.62
CA CYS A 238 -6.21 -7.22 6.68
C CYS A 238 -7.73 -7.13 6.91
N ALA A 239 -8.45 -6.23 6.24
CA ALA A 239 -9.89 -6.03 6.46
C ALA A 239 -10.69 -7.33 6.27
N ASN A 240 -10.41 -8.06 5.20
CA ASN A 240 -11.04 -9.35 4.89
C ASN A 240 -10.77 -10.40 5.97
N SER A 241 -9.53 -10.50 6.45
CA SER A 241 -9.16 -11.48 7.48
C SER A 241 -9.82 -11.17 8.83
N ILE A 242 -9.94 -9.88 9.18
CA ILE A 242 -10.67 -9.44 10.38
C ILE A 242 -12.15 -9.80 10.24
N ALA A 243 -12.73 -9.51 9.07
CA ALA A 243 -14.13 -9.80 8.79
C ALA A 243 -14.42 -11.30 8.80
N PHE A 244 -13.50 -12.12 8.27
CA PHE A 244 -13.61 -13.57 8.32
C PHE A 244 -13.69 -14.07 9.77
N GLY A 245 -12.74 -13.67 10.62
CA GLY A 245 -12.78 -14.05 12.04
C GLY A 245 -14.06 -13.58 12.75
N LEU A 246 -14.56 -12.38 12.44
CA LEU A 246 -15.81 -11.88 13.01
C LEU A 246 -17.04 -12.64 12.47
N ALA A 247 -17.01 -13.05 11.19
CA ALA A 247 -18.11 -13.82 10.57
C ALA A 247 -18.28 -15.19 11.22
N GLU A 248 -17.16 -15.86 11.52
CA GLU A 248 -17.16 -17.15 12.24
C GLU A 248 -17.73 -17.02 13.66
N GLU A 249 -17.40 -15.93 14.38
CA GLU A 249 -17.86 -15.71 15.74
C GLU A 249 -19.31 -15.15 15.84
N LYS A 250 -19.83 -14.62 14.75
CA LYS A 250 -21.17 -13.99 14.69
C LYS A 250 -21.95 -14.48 13.48
N PRO A 251 -22.27 -15.78 13.38
CA PRO A 251 -22.91 -16.37 12.19
C PRO A 251 -24.28 -15.75 11.87
N ASP A 252 -25.02 -15.27 12.85
CA ASP A 252 -26.34 -14.63 12.69
C ASP A 252 -26.25 -13.17 12.23
N ARG A 253 -25.06 -12.62 12.09
CA ARG A 253 -24.83 -11.22 11.74
C ARG A 253 -24.13 -11.10 10.39
N LYS A 254 -24.68 -10.32 9.46
CA LYS A 254 -23.96 -10.01 8.21
C LYS A 254 -22.76 -9.14 8.49
N ILE A 255 -21.60 -9.56 7.97
CA ILE A 255 -20.32 -8.87 8.08
C ILE A 255 -19.93 -8.34 6.71
N ILE A 256 -19.75 -7.02 6.61
CA ILE A 256 -19.48 -6.32 5.37
C ILE A 256 -18.06 -5.78 5.40
N VAL A 257 -17.30 -6.05 4.36
CA VAL A 257 -15.98 -5.47 4.15
C VAL A 257 -16.08 -4.38 3.09
N LEU A 258 -15.60 -3.18 3.41
CA LEU A 258 -15.31 -2.15 2.42
C LEU A 258 -13.81 -2.10 2.19
N ASP A 259 -13.39 -2.64 1.07
CA ASP A 259 -11.99 -2.74 0.69
C ASP A 259 -11.66 -1.85 -0.51
N GLY A 260 -10.40 -1.65 -0.78
CA GLY A 260 -9.90 -0.98 -1.98
C GLY A 260 -9.00 -1.93 -2.78
N ASP A 261 -8.83 -1.65 -4.06
CA ASP A 261 -7.99 -2.42 -4.98
C ASP A 261 -6.57 -2.67 -4.46
N GLY A 262 -5.88 -1.63 -3.99
CA GLY A 262 -4.54 -1.78 -3.42
C GLY A 262 -4.49 -2.65 -2.16
N ALA A 263 -5.51 -2.58 -1.30
CA ALA A 263 -5.58 -3.39 -0.08
C ALA A 263 -5.96 -4.85 -0.40
N PHE A 264 -6.90 -5.06 -1.31
CA PHE A 264 -7.21 -6.36 -1.87
C PHE A 264 -5.96 -7.06 -2.41
N LEU A 265 -5.21 -6.36 -3.27
CA LEU A 265 -4.00 -6.90 -3.91
C LEU A 265 -2.91 -7.22 -2.89
N MET A 266 -2.73 -6.39 -1.87
CA MET A 266 -1.66 -6.57 -0.87
C MET A 266 -1.76 -7.90 -0.12
N LYS A 267 -2.98 -8.41 0.09
CA LYS A 267 -3.24 -9.66 0.79
C LYS A 267 -4.27 -10.54 0.08
N MET A 268 -4.18 -10.62 -1.24
CA MET A 268 -5.13 -11.33 -2.10
C MET A 268 -5.33 -12.80 -1.70
N GLY A 269 -4.33 -13.44 -1.09
CA GLY A 269 -4.43 -14.82 -0.60
C GLY A 269 -5.55 -15.04 0.44
N ASN A 270 -6.02 -13.99 1.13
CA ASN A 270 -7.13 -14.12 2.07
C ASN A 270 -8.47 -14.47 1.38
N ILE A 271 -8.62 -14.15 0.10
CA ILE A 271 -9.80 -14.50 -0.70
C ILE A 271 -9.94 -16.02 -0.84
N ALA A 272 -8.82 -16.71 -1.08
CA ALA A 272 -8.80 -18.17 -1.12
C ALA A 272 -9.17 -18.79 0.24
N THR A 273 -8.68 -18.20 1.35
CA THR A 273 -9.06 -18.64 2.70
C THR A 273 -10.56 -18.49 2.94
N ILE A 274 -11.12 -17.31 2.62
CA ILE A 274 -12.56 -17.04 2.78
C ILE A 274 -13.40 -17.98 1.92
N GLY A 275 -13.01 -18.17 0.66
CA GLY A 275 -13.73 -19.07 -0.23
C GLY A 275 -13.70 -20.52 0.23
N PHE A 276 -12.57 -21.00 0.76
CA PHE A 276 -12.43 -22.35 1.29
C PHE A 276 -13.34 -22.61 2.51
N TYR A 277 -13.38 -21.69 3.47
CA TYR A 277 -14.21 -21.81 4.67
C TYR A 277 -15.68 -21.39 4.43
N SER A 278 -15.92 -20.59 3.40
CA SER A 278 -17.23 -20.22 2.90
C SER A 278 -18.24 -19.68 3.95
N PRO A 279 -17.87 -18.61 4.72
CA PRO A 279 -18.77 -18.04 5.72
C PRO A 279 -20.03 -17.47 5.08
N ALA A 280 -21.20 -17.98 5.51
CA ALA A 280 -22.51 -17.67 4.89
C ALA A 280 -22.96 -16.21 5.06
N ASN A 281 -22.32 -15.48 5.96
CA ASN A 281 -22.71 -14.14 6.38
C ASN A 281 -21.71 -13.04 5.95
N LEU A 282 -20.70 -13.35 5.12
CA LEU A 282 -19.67 -12.38 4.72
C LEU A 282 -19.98 -11.77 3.34
N ILE A 283 -19.86 -10.45 3.24
CA ILE A 283 -20.03 -9.67 2.01
C ILE A 283 -18.79 -8.80 1.83
N HIS A 284 -17.99 -9.07 0.80
CA HIS A 284 -16.80 -8.32 0.45
C HIS A 284 -17.10 -7.36 -0.71
N ILE A 285 -16.91 -6.06 -0.49
CA ILE A 285 -17.12 -5.01 -1.48
C ILE A 285 -15.78 -4.33 -1.76
N VAL A 286 -15.29 -4.42 -2.99
CA VAL A 286 -14.05 -3.78 -3.44
C VAL A 286 -14.39 -2.52 -4.22
N LEU A 287 -13.95 -1.38 -3.70
CA LEU A 287 -14.07 -0.07 -4.35
C LEU A 287 -12.78 0.17 -5.13
N ASP A 288 -12.80 -0.12 -6.42
CA ASP A 288 -11.63 -0.10 -7.31
C ASP A 288 -11.57 1.21 -8.13
N ASN A 289 -10.54 1.97 -7.92
CA ASN A 289 -10.25 3.15 -8.74
C ASN A 289 -8.91 3.04 -9.48
N GLU A 290 -8.33 1.85 -9.54
CA GLU A 290 -7.03 1.53 -10.15
C GLU A 290 -5.87 2.41 -9.61
N SER A 291 -5.99 2.90 -8.35
CA SER A 291 -5.04 3.91 -7.87
C SER A 291 -4.79 3.87 -6.36
N HIS A 292 -3.54 4.06 -5.99
CA HIS A 292 -3.12 4.37 -4.61
C HIS A 292 -3.45 5.82 -4.22
N ASP A 293 -4.74 6.14 -4.17
CA ASP A 293 -5.27 7.49 -4.00
C ASP A 293 -4.84 8.18 -2.69
N SER A 294 -4.55 7.40 -1.65
CA SER A 294 -4.08 7.93 -0.35
C SER A 294 -2.60 8.31 -0.33
N THR A 295 -1.81 7.90 -1.32
CA THR A 295 -0.35 8.04 -1.32
C THR A 295 0.21 8.81 -2.52
N GLY A 296 -0.67 9.33 -3.39
CA GLY A 296 -0.26 10.20 -4.51
C GLY A 296 -0.85 9.83 -5.86
N GLY A 297 -1.82 8.89 -5.91
CA GLY A 297 -2.57 8.58 -7.13
C GLY A 297 -1.81 7.72 -8.15
N GLN A 298 -0.75 7.03 -7.72
CA GLN A 298 -0.05 6.08 -8.58
C GLN A 298 -0.96 4.88 -8.91
N HIS A 299 -0.91 4.40 -10.15
CA HIS A 299 -1.72 3.25 -10.57
C HIS A 299 -1.40 2.01 -9.76
N THR A 300 -2.45 1.25 -9.40
CA THR A 300 -2.32 -0.13 -8.97
C THR A 300 -2.27 -1.06 -10.19
N VAL A 301 -2.05 -2.35 -9.96
CA VAL A 301 -2.10 -3.35 -11.03
C VAL A 301 -3.53 -3.88 -11.27
N SER A 302 -4.55 -3.36 -10.56
CA SER A 302 -5.95 -3.84 -10.66
C SER A 302 -6.54 -3.68 -12.04
N GLY A 303 -6.16 -2.65 -12.79
CA GLY A 303 -6.72 -2.36 -14.11
C GLY A 303 -6.51 -3.44 -15.19
N ARG A 304 -5.77 -4.52 -14.89
CA ARG A 304 -5.57 -5.68 -15.79
C ARG A 304 -6.01 -7.00 -15.19
N ILE A 305 -6.66 -6.98 -14.03
CA ILE A 305 -7.18 -8.18 -13.38
C ILE A 305 -8.67 -8.07 -13.18
N ASN A 306 -9.36 -9.20 -13.16
CA ASN A 306 -10.78 -9.26 -12.84
C ASN A 306 -10.95 -9.75 -11.39
N ILE A 307 -11.13 -8.80 -10.47
CA ILE A 307 -11.29 -9.10 -9.04
C ILE A 307 -12.49 -10.00 -8.78
N SER A 308 -13.59 -9.80 -9.50
CA SER A 308 -14.80 -10.63 -9.31
C SER A 308 -14.59 -12.07 -9.76
N GLU A 309 -13.88 -12.30 -10.87
CA GLU A 309 -13.55 -13.66 -11.31
C GLU A 309 -12.59 -14.36 -10.33
N ILE A 310 -11.61 -13.63 -9.77
CA ILE A 310 -10.73 -14.16 -8.73
C ILE A 310 -11.54 -14.65 -7.54
N ALA A 311 -12.46 -13.83 -7.03
CA ALA A 311 -13.31 -14.22 -5.91
C ALA A 311 -14.19 -15.45 -6.24
N GLY A 312 -14.82 -15.47 -7.42
CA GLY A 312 -15.63 -16.61 -7.89
C GLY A 312 -14.82 -17.90 -7.98
N ASN A 313 -13.63 -17.84 -8.58
CA ASN A 313 -12.73 -19.00 -8.71
C ASN A 313 -12.14 -19.46 -7.35
N CYS A 314 -12.11 -18.59 -6.35
CA CYS A 314 -11.73 -18.94 -4.98
C CYS A 314 -12.88 -19.54 -4.16
N GLY A 315 -14.11 -19.63 -4.69
CA GLY A 315 -15.22 -20.30 -4.00
C GLY A 315 -16.25 -19.36 -3.35
N PHE A 316 -16.26 -18.08 -3.72
CA PHE A 316 -17.35 -17.19 -3.33
C PHE A 316 -18.65 -17.62 -4.04
N LYS A 317 -19.77 -17.69 -3.31
CA LYS A 317 -21.06 -18.13 -3.85
C LYS A 317 -21.62 -17.19 -4.93
N SER A 318 -21.36 -15.90 -4.81
CA SER A 318 -21.60 -14.96 -5.89
C SER A 318 -20.50 -13.91 -5.94
N SER A 319 -20.14 -13.52 -7.16
CA SER A 319 -19.22 -12.46 -7.45
C SER A 319 -19.64 -11.72 -8.71
N GLY A 320 -19.44 -10.41 -8.76
CA GLY A 320 -19.83 -9.61 -9.91
C GLY A 320 -19.30 -8.19 -9.89
N VAL A 321 -19.21 -7.60 -11.08
CA VAL A 321 -18.86 -6.19 -11.28
C VAL A 321 -20.15 -5.38 -11.33
N VAL A 322 -20.15 -4.22 -10.67
CA VAL A 322 -21.27 -3.26 -10.68
C VAL A 322 -20.75 -1.88 -11.04
N LEU A 323 -21.41 -1.20 -11.97
CA LEU A 323 -20.97 0.08 -12.51
C LEU A 323 -21.96 1.21 -12.24
N THR A 324 -23.19 0.89 -11.83
CA THR A 324 -24.26 1.85 -11.62
C THR A 324 -24.85 1.77 -10.22
N ASP A 325 -25.55 2.85 -9.83
CA ASP A 325 -26.28 2.95 -8.56
C ASP A 325 -27.30 1.81 -8.40
N LEU A 326 -28.01 1.49 -9.49
CA LEU A 326 -29.06 0.46 -9.49
C LEU A 326 -28.47 -0.93 -9.33
N GLU A 327 -27.38 -1.22 -10.04
CA GLU A 327 -26.67 -2.50 -9.94
C GLU A 327 -26.08 -2.69 -8.54
N LEU A 328 -25.44 -1.66 -7.98
CA LEU A 328 -24.90 -1.74 -6.63
C LEU A 328 -25.99 -1.96 -5.58
N THR A 329 -27.10 -1.22 -5.69
CA THR A 329 -28.25 -1.40 -4.78
C THR A 329 -28.82 -2.81 -4.87
N ALA A 330 -29.00 -3.34 -6.07
CA ALA A 330 -29.51 -4.71 -6.29
C ALA A 330 -28.54 -5.76 -5.74
N ALA A 331 -27.23 -5.61 -5.99
CA ALA A 331 -26.22 -6.54 -5.51
C ALA A 331 -26.15 -6.57 -3.96
N ILE A 332 -26.22 -5.41 -3.30
CA ILE A 332 -26.25 -5.32 -1.84
C ILE A 332 -27.51 -5.99 -1.28
N LYS A 333 -28.69 -5.68 -1.81
CA LYS A 333 -29.95 -6.29 -1.34
C LYS A 333 -29.94 -7.80 -1.49
N ARG A 334 -29.42 -8.32 -2.61
CA ARG A 334 -29.27 -9.75 -2.84
C ARG A 334 -28.33 -10.36 -1.79
N ALA A 335 -27.11 -9.80 -1.62
CA ALA A 335 -26.12 -10.32 -0.69
C ALA A 335 -26.57 -10.28 0.79
N LEU A 336 -27.42 -9.31 1.15
CA LEU A 336 -28.01 -9.25 2.50
C LEU A 336 -29.03 -10.38 2.75
N ASN A 337 -29.76 -10.81 1.71
CA ASN A 337 -30.83 -11.79 1.82
C ASN A 337 -30.39 -13.23 1.52
N GLU A 338 -29.26 -13.41 0.84
CA GLU A 338 -28.74 -14.72 0.46
C GLU A 338 -27.57 -15.13 1.34
N GLU A 339 -27.28 -16.43 1.37
CA GLU A 339 -26.08 -16.96 2.01
C GLU A 339 -24.84 -16.69 1.15
N GLY A 340 -23.80 -16.17 1.78
CA GLY A 340 -22.50 -15.87 1.18
C GLY A 340 -21.49 -17.03 1.22
N PRO A 341 -20.21 -16.72 1.02
CA PRO A 341 -19.65 -15.37 0.87
C PRO A 341 -19.97 -14.72 -0.48
N HIS A 342 -20.19 -13.42 -0.48
CA HIS A 342 -20.44 -12.63 -1.68
C HIS A 342 -19.30 -11.67 -1.96
N SER A 343 -18.96 -11.42 -3.24
CA SER A 343 -17.99 -10.40 -3.66
C SER A 343 -18.66 -9.43 -4.65
N ILE A 344 -18.55 -8.15 -4.37
CA ILE A 344 -19.08 -7.07 -5.21
C ILE A 344 -17.90 -6.17 -5.59
N HIS A 345 -17.57 -6.10 -6.88
CA HIS A 345 -16.52 -5.24 -7.43
C HIS A 345 -17.16 -3.98 -8.03
N VAL A 346 -16.83 -2.80 -7.48
CA VAL A 346 -17.43 -1.49 -7.79
C VAL A 346 -16.41 -0.61 -8.48
#